data_a0b0eeb69d63f04cc0be8fe74cba5f57
#
_entry.id   a0b0eeb69d63f04cc0be8fe74cba5f57
#
_cell.length_a   1.000
_cell.length_b   1.000
_cell.length_c   1.000
_cell.angle_alpha   90.00
_cell.angle_beta   90.00
_cell.angle_gamma   90.00
#
_symmetry.space_group_name_H-M   'P 1'
#
loop_
_entity.id
_entity.type
_entity.pdbx_description
1 polymer ?
#
loop_
_entity_poly.entity_id
_entity_poly.type
_entity_poly.pdbx_seq_one_letter_code
_entity_poly.pdbx_strand_id
1 'polypeptide(L)'
;MYSSYSTLQRKQLTKQVYTDTQSTYLLVYAPGRHQALEHALENQLHRKFRLVTELAPALTDSVEGVLLVSEDLECTSTALTYFAAALRTGADFVVCDAAFGFDGSTALYLSTQHIPCSRCAMVSRKLLDRVRAAARGRDSVTELLRLATAMAENCHRIPQSLLHFRRELCADDVFSADGKRALILSHELTMTGAPIVLTSAVPVLRSMGFEVVVLGPADDGSLPLFLDAGAAVVTRSDCVMNSSLWGLATSADFVLANTVVEAAAVSTLNGSFVPVLWWLHDAFAGYPFIAHKIPKTLGSNVHVCAVGSHATAAMHSVRPDFSIEQLIYGLPDYAQESFPPYDCLLYTSDA
;
A
#
# COMPACT_ATOMS: atom_id res chain seq x y z
N MET A 1 -25.01 -1.92 3.81
CA MET A 1 -25.06 -2.43 5.21
C MET A 1 -23.67 -2.57 5.85
N TYR A 2 -22.59 -2.80 5.12
CA TYR A 2 -21.22 -2.88 5.65
C TYR A 2 -20.65 -1.53 6.15
N SER A 3 -21.00 -0.41 5.53
CA SER A 3 -20.46 0.92 5.92
C SER A 3 -20.97 1.43 7.28
N SER A 4 -22.18 1.06 7.71
CA SER A 4 -22.77 1.49 8.98
C SER A 4 -22.19 0.69 10.17
N TYR A 5 -21.88 -0.60 9.98
CA TYR A 5 -21.29 -1.44 11.02
C TYR A 5 -19.84 -1.01 11.34
N SER A 6 -19.07 -0.68 10.30
CA SER A 6 -17.69 -0.19 10.46
C SER A 6 -17.63 1.16 11.19
N THR A 7 -18.63 2.04 10.96
CA THR A 7 -18.68 3.37 11.59
C THR A 7 -19.05 3.28 13.08
N LEU A 8 -19.92 2.35 13.46
CA LEU A 8 -20.32 2.15 14.86
C LEU A 8 -19.20 1.48 15.68
N GLN A 9 -18.54 0.47 15.12
CA GLN A 9 -17.36 -0.14 15.74
C GLN A 9 -16.19 0.84 15.87
N ARG A 10 -15.95 1.67 14.84
CA ARG A 10 -14.95 2.75 14.91
C ARG A 10 -15.24 3.73 16.05
N LYS A 11 -16.48 4.16 16.23
CA LYS A 11 -16.87 5.08 17.33
C LYS A 11 -16.70 4.44 18.70
N GLN A 12 -17.02 3.17 18.88
CA GLN A 12 -16.86 2.45 20.15
C GLN A 12 -15.38 2.18 20.46
N LEU A 13 -14.60 1.70 19.48
CA LEU A 13 -13.15 1.55 19.61
C LEU A 13 -12.49 2.89 19.96
N THR A 14 -12.83 3.98 19.29
CA THR A 14 -12.26 5.30 19.51
C THR A 14 -12.49 5.78 20.94
N LYS A 15 -13.69 5.53 21.50
CA LYS A 15 -14.02 5.95 22.88
C LYS A 15 -13.27 5.12 23.94
N GLN A 16 -13.13 3.82 23.74
CA GLN A 16 -12.41 2.93 24.66
C GLN A 16 -10.90 3.14 24.59
N VAL A 17 -10.36 3.30 23.38
CA VAL A 17 -8.96 3.62 23.12
C VAL A 17 -8.56 4.97 23.73
N TYR A 18 -9.45 5.97 23.66
CA TYR A 18 -9.20 7.31 24.19
C TYR A 18 -8.99 7.31 25.73
N THR A 19 -9.82 6.57 26.47
CA THR A 19 -9.75 6.56 27.94
C THR A 19 -8.49 5.89 28.48
N ASP A 20 -8.02 4.85 27.81
CA ASP A 20 -6.91 4.02 28.33
C ASP A 20 -5.52 4.55 27.95
N THR A 21 -5.40 5.39 26.92
CA THR A 21 -4.08 5.83 26.39
C THR A 21 -3.52 7.08 27.02
N GLN A 22 -4.30 7.83 27.80
CA GLN A 22 -3.87 9.11 28.42
C GLN A 22 -2.71 8.97 29.42
N SER A 23 -2.34 7.76 29.84
CA SER A 23 -1.18 7.52 30.69
C SER A 23 0.14 7.43 29.90
N THR A 24 0.10 7.03 28.64
CA THR A 24 1.28 6.78 27.79
C THR A 24 1.99 8.10 27.44
N TYR A 25 3.27 8.21 27.75
CA TYR A 25 4.05 9.39 27.40
C TYR A 25 4.85 9.17 26.13
N LEU A 26 4.62 10.03 25.13
CA LEU A 26 5.20 9.95 23.81
C LEU A 26 6.17 11.10 23.56
N LEU A 27 7.20 10.86 22.74
CA LEU A 27 7.95 11.90 22.08
C LEU A 27 7.57 11.93 20.59
N VAL A 28 7.59 13.12 20.01
CA VAL A 28 7.58 13.33 18.57
C VAL A 28 8.96 13.89 18.21
N TYR A 29 9.78 13.09 17.57
CA TYR A 29 11.13 13.49 17.16
C TYR A 29 11.12 13.89 15.69
N ALA A 30 11.28 15.18 15.47
CA ALA A 30 11.29 15.82 14.15
C ALA A 30 12.45 16.83 14.10
N PRO A 31 13.64 16.42 13.65
CA PRO A 31 14.79 17.31 13.54
C PRO A 31 14.58 18.32 12.39
N GLY A 32 14.71 19.59 12.69
CA GLY A 32 14.48 20.67 11.74
C GLY A 32 13.17 21.43 12.00
N ARG A 33 12.73 22.17 10.99
CA ARG A 33 11.48 22.97 11.06
C ARG A 33 10.36 22.23 10.35
N HIS A 34 9.31 21.90 11.10
CA HIS A 34 8.15 21.13 10.64
C HIS A 34 6.86 21.91 10.94
N GLN A 35 6.57 22.93 10.13
CA GLN A 35 5.49 23.88 10.41
C GLN A 35 4.09 23.24 10.33
N ALA A 36 3.87 22.34 9.36
CA ALA A 36 2.61 21.64 9.23
C ALA A 36 2.38 20.67 10.38
N LEU A 37 3.43 19.94 10.79
CA LEU A 37 3.40 19.03 11.92
C LEU A 37 3.16 19.78 13.25
N GLU A 38 3.85 20.88 13.50
CA GLU A 38 3.66 21.71 14.70
C GLU A 38 2.19 22.12 14.84
N HIS A 39 1.59 22.66 13.78
CA HIS A 39 0.19 23.05 13.76
C HIS A 39 -0.77 21.86 13.97
N ALA A 40 -0.48 20.71 13.36
CA ALA A 40 -1.29 19.50 13.52
C ALA A 40 -1.23 18.94 14.95
N LEU A 41 -0.09 19.07 15.63
CA LEU A 41 0.09 18.63 17.00
C LEU A 41 -0.67 19.45 18.03
N GLU A 42 -0.95 20.72 17.77
CA GLU A 42 -1.79 21.57 18.65
C GLU A 42 -3.20 20.99 18.86
N ASN A 43 -3.70 20.27 17.86
CA ASN A 43 -5.05 19.73 17.83
C ASN A 43 -5.13 18.24 18.24
N GLN A 44 -4.05 17.63 18.74
CA GLN A 44 -4.08 16.22 19.14
C GLN A 44 -4.98 16.00 20.37
N LEU A 45 -5.75 14.93 20.34
CA LEU A 45 -6.55 14.49 21.50
C LEU A 45 -5.68 13.88 22.58
N HIS A 46 -4.62 13.17 22.22
CA HIS A 46 -3.62 12.69 23.17
C HIS A 46 -2.76 13.86 23.65
N ARG A 47 -2.70 14.10 24.96
CA ARG A 47 -2.04 15.29 25.54
C ARG A 47 -0.69 15.01 26.19
N LYS A 48 -0.34 13.75 26.42
CA LYS A 48 0.94 13.36 27.03
C LYS A 48 2.02 13.13 25.97
N PHE A 49 2.41 14.19 25.30
CA PHE A 49 3.50 14.14 24.34
C PHE A 49 4.38 15.41 24.40
N ARG A 50 5.55 15.34 23.82
CA ARG A 50 6.45 16.47 23.60
C ARG A 50 7.09 16.38 22.23
N LEU A 51 7.06 17.47 21.46
CA LEU A 51 7.83 17.63 20.23
C LEU A 51 9.27 17.99 20.59
N VAL A 52 10.25 17.33 19.98
CA VAL A 52 11.68 17.53 20.20
C VAL A 52 12.45 17.52 18.88
N THR A 53 13.47 18.35 18.81
CA THR A 53 14.42 18.43 17.68
C THR A 53 15.72 17.70 17.97
N GLU A 54 15.97 17.37 19.24
CA GLU A 54 17.11 16.57 19.70
C GLU A 54 16.62 15.40 20.54
N LEU A 55 16.99 14.19 20.14
CA LEU A 55 16.44 12.97 20.71
C LEU A 55 17.10 12.61 22.06
N ALA A 56 18.43 12.61 22.10
CA ALA A 56 19.16 12.08 23.25
C ALA A 56 18.81 12.77 24.60
N PRO A 57 18.78 14.11 24.69
CA PRO A 57 18.46 14.77 25.97
C PRO A 57 16.99 14.66 26.36
N ALA A 58 16.11 14.26 25.44
CA ALA A 58 14.68 14.16 25.67
C ALA A 58 14.24 12.76 26.17
N LEU A 59 15.09 11.75 26.00
CA LEU A 59 14.77 10.36 26.39
C LEU A 59 14.92 10.18 27.90
N THR A 60 13.79 10.28 28.62
CA THR A 60 13.67 9.95 30.04
C THR A 60 13.06 8.56 30.21
N ASP A 61 13.14 8.00 31.41
CA ASP A 61 12.57 6.68 31.72
C ASP A 61 11.04 6.62 31.57
N SER A 62 10.37 7.77 31.60
CA SER A 62 8.92 7.87 31.42
C SER A 62 8.47 7.76 29.96
N VAL A 63 9.38 7.85 28.99
CA VAL A 63 9.04 7.80 27.54
C VAL A 63 8.77 6.36 27.15
N GLU A 64 7.56 6.08 26.67
CA GLU A 64 7.13 4.73 26.25
C GLU A 64 7.31 4.52 24.74
N GLY A 65 7.23 5.59 23.96
CA GLY A 65 7.43 5.52 22.50
C GLY A 65 7.83 6.83 21.88
N VAL A 66 8.41 6.76 20.68
CA VAL A 66 8.86 7.91 19.90
C VAL A 66 8.30 7.83 18.50
N LEU A 67 7.54 8.84 18.10
CA LEU A 67 7.16 9.04 16.71
C LEU A 67 8.36 9.66 15.98
N LEU A 68 8.99 8.92 15.11
CA LEU A 68 10.09 9.36 14.27
C LEU A 68 9.51 10.00 13.01
N VAL A 69 9.86 11.26 12.72
CA VAL A 69 9.33 12.03 11.59
C VAL A 69 10.49 12.57 10.77
N SER A 70 10.62 12.14 9.50
CA SER A 70 11.74 12.51 8.62
C SER A 70 11.47 13.72 7.74
N GLU A 71 10.21 14.14 7.60
CA GLU A 71 9.81 15.25 6.75
C GLU A 71 8.56 15.95 7.29
N ASP A 72 8.24 17.14 6.79
CA ASP A 72 7.05 17.87 7.22
C ASP A 72 5.78 17.17 6.72
N LEU A 73 4.82 16.98 7.63
CA LEU A 73 3.56 16.31 7.37
C LEU A 73 2.44 16.86 8.26
N GLU A 74 1.21 16.63 7.86
CA GLU A 74 0.03 16.81 8.69
C GLU A 74 -0.38 15.48 9.30
N CYS A 75 -0.99 15.51 10.48
CA CYS A 75 -1.58 14.33 11.10
C CYS A 75 -2.97 14.62 11.63
N THR A 76 -3.82 13.58 11.64
CA THR A 76 -5.18 13.72 12.20
C THR A 76 -5.11 13.96 13.71
N SER A 77 -6.14 14.59 14.28
CA SER A 77 -6.21 14.87 15.74
C SER A 77 -6.20 13.61 16.61
N THR A 78 -6.42 12.44 16.03
CA THR A 78 -6.44 11.14 16.72
C THR A 78 -5.14 10.35 16.55
N ALA A 79 -4.19 10.82 15.73
CA ALA A 79 -3.01 10.04 15.35
C ALA A 79 -2.22 9.53 16.56
N LEU A 80 -1.84 10.41 17.47
CA LEU A 80 -1.07 10.00 18.67
C LEU A 80 -1.86 9.07 19.59
N THR A 81 -3.19 9.19 19.65
CA THR A 81 -4.05 8.27 20.42
C THR A 81 -3.97 6.85 19.87
N TYR A 82 -4.05 6.69 18.55
CA TYR A 82 -3.95 5.37 17.91
C TYR A 82 -2.55 4.77 18.04
N PHE A 83 -1.50 5.58 17.88
CA PHE A 83 -0.13 5.12 18.10
C PHE A 83 0.11 4.68 19.55
N ALA A 84 -0.36 5.45 20.54
CA ALA A 84 -0.28 5.08 21.95
C ALA A 84 -1.02 3.76 22.23
N ALA A 85 -2.20 3.56 21.66
CA ALA A 85 -2.98 2.34 21.81
C ALA A 85 -2.23 1.12 21.26
N ALA A 86 -1.64 1.24 20.08
CA ALA A 86 -0.88 0.17 19.45
C ALA A 86 0.36 -0.22 20.29
N LEU A 87 1.09 0.74 20.86
CA LEU A 87 2.20 0.45 21.78
C LEU A 87 1.74 -0.35 23.02
N ARG A 88 0.58 -0.01 23.57
CA ARG A 88 0.04 -0.72 24.75
C ARG A 88 -0.39 -2.16 24.45
N THR A 89 -0.66 -2.52 23.21
CA THR A 89 -0.88 -3.91 22.80
C THR A 89 0.42 -4.71 22.63
N GLY A 90 1.57 -4.07 22.88
CA GLY A 90 2.88 -4.70 22.78
C GLY A 90 3.55 -4.54 21.42
N ALA A 91 3.01 -3.71 20.53
CA ALA A 91 3.69 -3.38 19.29
C ALA A 91 5.01 -2.65 19.57
N ASP A 92 6.05 -2.96 18.84
CA ASP A 92 7.34 -2.27 18.94
C ASP A 92 7.61 -1.33 17.76
N PHE A 93 6.97 -1.58 16.61
CA PHE A 93 7.01 -0.72 15.43
C PHE A 93 5.59 -0.56 14.86
N VAL A 94 5.13 0.69 14.77
CA VAL A 94 3.75 0.98 14.36
C VAL A 94 3.76 1.94 13.18
N VAL A 95 3.08 1.55 12.12
CA VAL A 95 2.80 2.35 10.92
C VAL A 95 1.31 2.54 10.74
N CYS A 96 0.93 3.49 9.91
CA CYS A 96 -0.46 3.70 9.50
C CYS A 96 -0.53 3.95 8.00
N ASP A 97 -1.73 3.86 7.46
CA ASP A 97 -2.00 4.31 6.11
C ASP A 97 -1.78 5.82 5.99
N ALA A 98 -1.48 6.30 4.80
CA ALA A 98 -1.16 7.69 4.56
C ALA A 98 -1.84 8.25 3.31
N ALA A 99 -2.08 9.57 3.30
CA ALA A 99 -2.51 10.32 2.14
C ALA A 99 -1.33 11.13 1.58
N PHE A 100 -1.32 11.33 0.27
CA PHE A 100 -0.32 12.11 -0.46
C PHE A 100 -1.00 13.08 -1.41
N GLY A 101 -0.25 14.11 -1.82
CA GLY A 101 -0.75 15.18 -2.69
C GLY A 101 -1.24 16.37 -1.88
N PHE A 102 -1.36 17.53 -2.53
CA PHE A 102 -1.83 18.76 -1.88
C PHE A 102 -3.30 18.67 -1.43
N ASP A 103 -4.07 17.80 -2.07
CA ASP A 103 -5.50 17.56 -1.84
C ASP A 103 -5.79 16.19 -1.19
N GLY A 104 -4.75 15.38 -0.91
CA GLY A 104 -4.91 14.03 -0.39
C GLY A 104 -5.48 13.02 -1.40
N SER A 105 -5.34 13.29 -2.70
CA SER A 105 -5.94 12.48 -3.78
C SER A 105 -5.34 11.09 -3.94
N THR A 106 -4.13 10.87 -3.43
CA THR A 106 -3.45 9.57 -3.47
C THR A 106 -3.43 8.97 -2.07
N ALA A 107 -3.89 7.75 -1.93
CA ALA A 107 -3.83 7.01 -0.68
C ALA A 107 -2.91 5.82 -0.77
N LEU A 108 -2.07 5.64 0.24
CA LEU A 108 -1.19 4.48 0.43
C LEU A 108 -1.71 3.65 1.59
N TYR A 109 -1.97 2.38 1.30
CA TYR A 109 -2.36 1.38 2.27
C TYR A 109 -1.22 0.37 2.42
N LEU A 110 -0.80 0.14 3.65
CA LEU A 110 0.34 -0.73 3.95
C LEU A 110 -0.13 -2.09 4.45
N SER A 111 0.59 -3.15 4.11
CA SER A 111 0.43 -4.44 4.76
C SER A 111 1.51 -4.61 5.84
N THR A 112 1.25 -5.46 6.84
CA THR A 112 2.28 -5.81 7.85
C THR A 112 3.43 -6.63 7.27
N GLN A 113 3.25 -7.19 6.08
CA GLN A 113 4.25 -7.99 5.38
C GLN A 113 5.09 -7.17 4.39
N HIS A 114 4.63 -5.96 4.08
CA HIS A 114 5.32 -5.04 3.19
C HIS A 114 5.31 -3.64 3.81
N ILE A 115 6.33 -3.35 4.61
CA ILE A 115 6.56 -2.06 5.22
C ILE A 115 7.82 -1.49 4.60
N PRO A 116 7.71 -0.53 3.68
CA PRO A 116 8.87 0.16 3.14
C PRO A 116 9.57 0.95 4.25
N CYS A 117 10.76 1.46 3.98
CA CYS A 117 11.42 2.37 4.92
C CYS A 117 10.53 3.60 5.11
N SER A 118 9.70 3.56 6.14
CA SER A 118 8.69 4.56 6.42
C SER A 118 9.31 5.95 6.60
N ARG A 119 8.61 6.99 6.17
CA ARG A 119 8.98 8.39 6.45
C ARG A 119 8.52 8.83 7.84
N CYS A 120 7.59 8.08 8.44
CA CYS A 120 7.07 8.33 9.77
C CYS A 120 6.59 7.01 10.38
N ALA A 121 7.06 6.69 11.57
CA ALA A 121 6.59 5.53 12.33
C ALA A 121 6.71 5.77 13.83
N MET A 122 5.83 5.15 14.61
CA MET A 122 5.96 5.08 16.05
C MET A 122 6.83 3.87 16.42
N VAL A 123 7.84 4.12 17.23
CA VAL A 123 8.80 3.12 17.70
C VAL A 123 8.71 3.03 19.21
N SER A 124 8.58 1.82 19.76
CA SER A 124 8.61 1.62 21.21
C SER A 124 9.97 2.03 21.79
N ARG A 125 9.99 2.45 23.04
CA ARG A 125 11.23 2.81 23.73
C ARG A 125 12.25 1.66 23.67
N LYS A 126 11.81 0.44 23.92
CA LYS A 126 12.67 -0.76 23.89
C LYS A 126 13.33 -0.97 22.51
N LEU A 127 12.57 -0.85 21.44
CA LEU A 127 13.12 -0.98 20.08
C LEU A 127 14.05 0.19 19.77
N LEU A 128 13.69 1.41 20.14
CA LEU A 128 14.51 2.60 19.90
C LEU A 128 15.90 2.49 20.56
N ASP A 129 15.97 2.00 21.80
CA ASP A 129 17.25 1.82 22.49
C ASP A 129 18.15 0.81 21.76
N ARG A 130 17.58 -0.29 21.24
CA ARG A 130 18.30 -1.27 20.40
C ARG A 130 18.78 -0.64 19.09
N VAL A 131 17.92 0.10 18.42
CA VAL A 131 18.20 0.80 17.16
C VAL A 131 19.31 1.82 17.33
N ARG A 132 19.27 2.64 18.37
CA ARG A 132 20.31 3.64 18.66
C ARG A 132 21.67 3.02 18.98
N ALA A 133 21.68 1.92 19.70
CA ALA A 133 22.90 1.14 19.93
C ALA A 133 23.50 0.64 18.60
N ALA A 134 22.66 0.16 17.66
CA ALA A 134 23.09 -0.26 16.34
C ALA A 134 23.54 0.91 15.44
N ALA A 135 22.88 2.06 15.56
CA ALA A 135 23.20 3.26 14.80
C ALA A 135 24.55 3.92 15.15
N ARG A 136 25.14 3.57 16.30
CA ARG A 136 26.46 4.05 16.76
C ARG A 136 26.58 5.57 16.75
N GLY A 137 25.56 6.27 17.26
CA GLY A 137 25.53 7.73 17.34
C GLY A 137 25.08 8.45 16.06
N ARG A 138 24.61 7.71 15.04
CA ARG A 138 23.97 8.29 13.86
C ARG A 138 22.46 8.39 14.11
N ASP A 139 22.04 9.45 14.78
CA ASP A 139 20.64 9.67 15.15
C ASP A 139 19.82 10.37 14.04
N SER A 140 20.16 10.18 12.74
CA SER A 140 19.29 10.66 11.69
C SER A 140 17.99 9.86 11.66
N VAL A 141 16.85 10.53 11.49
CA VAL A 141 15.53 9.86 11.50
C VAL A 141 15.46 8.78 10.43
N THR A 142 15.97 9.03 9.23
CA THR A 142 15.98 8.05 8.14
C THR A 142 16.74 6.77 8.52
N GLU A 143 17.91 6.89 9.14
CA GLU A 143 18.69 5.73 9.58
C GLU A 143 18.01 5.01 10.74
N LEU A 144 17.42 5.75 11.70
CA LEU A 144 16.67 5.16 12.81
C LEU A 144 15.44 4.39 12.29
N LEU A 145 14.70 4.95 11.34
CA LEU A 145 13.54 4.28 10.72
C LEU A 145 13.97 3.02 9.96
N ARG A 146 15.04 3.11 9.15
CA ARG A 146 15.57 1.95 8.42
C ARG A 146 15.98 0.81 9.35
N LEU A 147 16.70 1.13 10.42
CA LEU A 147 17.10 0.14 11.43
C LEU A 147 15.90 -0.39 12.22
N ALA A 148 14.94 0.46 12.58
CA ALA A 148 13.74 0.06 13.29
C ALA A 148 12.92 -0.93 12.46
N THR A 149 12.71 -0.67 11.16
CA THR A 149 12.02 -1.59 10.25
C THR A 149 12.72 -2.96 10.20
N ALA A 150 14.06 -2.98 10.16
CA ALA A 150 14.83 -4.22 10.10
C ALA A 150 14.89 -5.00 11.43
N MET A 151 14.76 -4.31 12.57
CA MET A 151 14.95 -4.88 13.91
C MET A 151 13.63 -5.10 14.66
N ALA A 152 12.51 -4.66 14.12
CA ALA A 152 11.20 -4.83 14.73
C ALA A 152 10.80 -6.31 14.81
N GLU A 153 10.26 -6.70 15.95
CA GLU A 153 9.76 -8.06 16.22
C GLU A 153 8.24 -8.13 16.17
N ASN A 154 7.56 -7.02 16.50
CA ASN A 154 6.12 -6.92 16.54
C ASN A 154 5.65 -5.65 15.80
N CYS A 155 5.52 -5.77 14.47
CA CYS A 155 5.01 -4.71 13.61
C CYS A 155 3.48 -4.65 13.69
N HIS A 156 2.94 -3.45 13.87
CA HIS A 156 1.51 -3.21 13.86
C HIS A 156 1.15 -2.16 12.81
N ARG A 157 0.15 -2.46 11.98
CA ARG A 157 -0.44 -1.49 11.05
C ARG A 157 -1.76 -0.99 11.60
N ILE A 158 -1.91 0.32 11.66
CA ILE A 158 -3.20 0.98 11.92
C ILE A 158 -3.89 1.18 10.56
N PRO A 159 -5.02 0.51 10.28
CA PRO A 159 -5.70 0.58 8.98
C PRO A 159 -6.51 1.88 8.84
N GLN A 160 -5.86 3.00 9.01
CA GLN A 160 -6.42 4.35 8.91
C GLN A 160 -5.38 5.31 8.36
N SER A 161 -5.79 6.21 7.46
CA SER A 161 -4.96 7.31 6.99
C SER A 161 -4.86 8.37 8.09
N LEU A 162 -3.82 8.27 8.90
CA LEU A 162 -3.56 9.20 10.02
C LEU A 162 -2.56 10.29 9.66
N LEU A 163 -1.80 10.11 8.58
CA LEU A 163 -0.75 11.00 8.12
C LEU A 163 -1.08 11.53 6.73
N HIS A 164 -0.72 12.78 6.47
CA HIS A 164 -0.88 13.41 5.17
C HIS A 164 0.42 14.13 4.78
N PHE A 165 1.01 13.69 3.67
CA PHE A 165 2.21 14.27 3.08
C PHE A 165 1.81 15.21 1.94
N ARG A 166 2.06 16.52 2.08
CA ARG A 166 1.71 17.54 1.08
C ARG A 166 2.69 17.55 -0.09
N ARG A 167 2.96 16.40 -0.64
CA ARG A 167 3.76 16.16 -1.84
C ARG A 167 3.27 14.93 -2.59
N GLU A 168 3.73 14.75 -3.81
CA GLU A 168 3.44 13.53 -4.57
C GLU A 168 4.10 12.30 -3.92
N LEU A 169 3.43 11.15 -4.05
CA LEU A 169 3.98 9.85 -3.67
C LEU A 169 5.15 9.50 -4.58
N CYS A 170 6.23 8.99 -4.01
CA CYS A 170 7.39 8.53 -4.76
C CYS A 170 7.71 7.06 -4.47
N ALA A 171 8.64 6.50 -5.23
CA ALA A 171 9.02 5.09 -5.11
C ALA A 171 9.51 4.69 -3.71
N ASP A 172 10.26 5.57 -3.06
CA ASP A 172 10.80 5.31 -1.72
C ASP A 172 9.73 5.32 -0.62
N ASP A 173 8.52 5.76 -0.92
CA ASP A 173 7.38 5.66 0.01
C ASP A 173 6.77 4.27 0.01
N VAL A 174 6.98 3.49 -1.04
CA VAL A 174 6.31 2.20 -1.28
C VAL A 174 7.27 1.03 -1.42
N PHE A 175 8.54 1.27 -1.70
CA PHE A 175 9.57 0.24 -1.87
C PHE A 175 10.77 0.49 -0.95
N SER A 176 11.38 -0.58 -0.47
CA SER A 176 12.67 -0.51 0.21
C SER A 176 13.80 -0.17 -0.78
N ALA A 177 14.92 0.35 -0.25
CA ALA A 177 16.07 0.70 -1.09
C ALA A 177 16.69 -0.50 -1.81
N ASP A 178 16.74 -1.66 -1.15
CA ASP A 178 17.49 -2.84 -1.58
C ASP A 178 16.60 -4.00 -2.06
N GLY A 179 15.26 -3.81 -2.08
CA GLY A 179 14.30 -4.85 -2.49
C GLY A 179 14.12 -4.94 -4.00
N LYS A 180 13.79 -6.14 -4.51
CA LYS A 180 13.24 -6.27 -5.87
C LYS A 180 11.83 -5.72 -5.89
N ARG A 181 11.48 -4.94 -6.88
CA ARG A 181 10.27 -4.12 -6.93
C ARG A 181 9.32 -4.59 -8.02
N ALA A 182 8.14 -5.06 -7.65
CA ALA A 182 7.07 -5.39 -8.59
C ALA A 182 5.90 -4.41 -8.43
N LEU A 183 5.48 -3.80 -9.53
CA LEU A 183 4.29 -2.97 -9.59
C LEU A 183 3.19 -3.71 -10.37
N ILE A 184 2.04 -3.87 -9.74
CA ILE A 184 0.84 -4.42 -10.39
C ILE A 184 -0.10 -3.25 -10.71
N LEU A 185 -0.47 -3.12 -11.98
CA LEU A 185 -1.48 -2.17 -12.42
C LEU A 185 -2.82 -2.89 -12.51
N SER A 186 -3.80 -2.44 -11.73
CA SER A 186 -5.16 -2.97 -11.72
C SER A 186 -6.14 -1.87 -12.10
N HIS A 187 -6.88 -2.05 -13.18
CA HIS A 187 -7.85 -1.06 -13.66
C HIS A 187 -9.04 -0.86 -12.69
N GLU A 188 -9.23 -1.77 -11.76
CA GLU A 188 -10.24 -1.72 -10.70
C GLU A 188 -9.76 -2.48 -9.45
N LEU A 189 -10.35 -2.17 -8.30
CA LEU A 189 -10.15 -2.87 -7.04
C LEU A 189 -11.47 -3.45 -6.50
N THR A 190 -12.28 -3.99 -7.41
CA THR A 190 -13.57 -4.62 -7.13
C THR A 190 -13.41 -6.10 -6.76
N MET A 191 -14.48 -6.72 -6.25
CA MET A 191 -14.55 -8.15 -5.99
C MET A 191 -14.92 -8.94 -7.24
N THR A 192 -14.34 -8.61 -8.40
CA THR A 192 -14.54 -9.29 -9.68
C THR A 192 -13.38 -10.23 -10.02
N GLY A 193 -13.54 -11.02 -11.09
CA GLY A 193 -12.61 -12.11 -11.42
C GLY A 193 -11.14 -11.66 -11.60
N ALA A 194 -10.91 -10.59 -12.38
CA ALA A 194 -9.55 -10.16 -12.70
C ALA A 194 -8.77 -9.63 -11.48
N PRO A 195 -9.29 -8.75 -10.62
CA PRO A 195 -8.63 -8.39 -9.37
C PRO A 195 -8.41 -9.57 -8.43
N ILE A 196 -9.37 -10.50 -8.30
CA ILE A 196 -9.22 -11.67 -7.44
C ILE A 196 -8.06 -12.55 -7.92
N VAL A 197 -7.92 -12.76 -9.22
CA VAL A 197 -6.77 -13.50 -9.77
C VAL A 197 -5.46 -12.82 -9.43
N LEU A 198 -5.40 -11.48 -9.51
CA LEU A 198 -4.19 -10.74 -9.12
C LEU A 198 -3.80 -10.94 -7.65
N THR A 199 -4.77 -11.08 -6.74
CA THR A 199 -4.43 -11.35 -5.33
C THR A 199 -3.63 -12.64 -5.19
N SER A 200 -3.88 -13.64 -6.04
CA SER A 200 -3.12 -14.90 -6.06
C SER A 200 -1.71 -14.74 -6.65
N ALA A 201 -1.48 -13.76 -7.51
CA ALA A 201 -0.15 -13.46 -8.05
C ALA A 201 0.78 -12.81 -7.00
N VAL A 202 0.24 -12.09 -6.03
CA VAL A 202 1.03 -11.41 -4.99
C VAL A 202 1.92 -12.38 -4.20
N PRO A 203 1.42 -13.48 -3.59
CA PRO A 203 2.27 -14.41 -2.86
C PRO A 203 3.34 -15.06 -3.74
N VAL A 204 3.05 -15.30 -5.02
CA VAL A 204 4.01 -15.86 -5.98
C VAL A 204 5.16 -14.88 -6.18
N LEU A 205 4.88 -13.62 -6.51
CA LEU A 205 5.90 -12.59 -6.68
C LEU A 205 6.72 -12.41 -5.40
N ARG A 206 6.07 -12.41 -4.25
CA ARG A 206 6.75 -12.32 -2.96
C ARG A 206 7.68 -13.51 -2.70
N SER A 207 7.28 -14.73 -3.06
CA SER A 207 8.15 -15.91 -2.94
C SER A 207 9.38 -15.84 -3.84
N MET A 208 9.31 -15.06 -4.93
CA MET A 208 10.46 -14.74 -5.80
C MET A 208 11.33 -13.58 -5.28
N GLY A 209 10.99 -13.03 -4.11
CA GLY A 209 11.74 -11.96 -3.44
C GLY A 209 11.33 -10.55 -3.85
N PHE A 210 10.19 -10.37 -4.52
CA PHE A 210 9.69 -9.05 -4.87
C PHE A 210 8.92 -8.41 -3.70
N GLU A 211 9.14 -7.14 -3.50
CA GLU A 211 8.20 -6.24 -2.83
C GLU A 211 7.10 -5.89 -3.83
N VAL A 212 5.85 -6.10 -3.46
CA VAL A 212 4.72 -5.95 -4.37
C VAL A 212 3.89 -4.75 -4.00
N VAL A 213 3.70 -3.85 -4.94
CA VAL A 213 2.79 -2.71 -4.85
C VAL A 213 1.70 -2.87 -5.89
N VAL A 214 0.45 -2.71 -5.48
CA VAL A 214 -0.71 -2.69 -6.37
C VAL A 214 -1.16 -1.24 -6.54
N LEU A 215 -1.30 -0.81 -7.77
CA LEU A 215 -1.84 0.49 -8.12
C LEU A 215 -3.20 0.31 -8.78
N GLY A 216 -4.20 0.99 -8.25
CA GLY A 216 -5.55 0.97 -8.79
C GLY A 216 -6.34 2.25 -8.50
N PRO A 217 -7.58 2.35 -8.96
CA PRO A 217 -8.50 3.43 -8.59
C PRO A 217 -8.92 3.32 -7.12
N ALA A 218 -9.97 4.01 -6.73
CA ALA A 218 -10.52 3.89 -5.39
C ALA A 218 -10.87 2.43 -5.04
N ASP A 219 -10.73 2.07 -3.77
CA ASP A 219 -11.10 0.74 -3.29
C ASP A 219 -12.60 0.49 -3.45
N ASP A 220 -12.92 -0.68 -4.03
CA ASP A 220 -14.29 -1.17 -4.18
C ASP A 220 -14.38 -2.65 -3.73
N GLY A 221 -13.73 -2.96 -2.62
CA GLY A 221 -13.88 -4.19 -1.86
C GLY A 221 -12.71 -5.18 -1.91
N SER A 222 -11.82 -5.16 -2.91
CA SER A 222 -10.71 -6.11 -3.00
C SER A 222 -9.43 -5.68 -2.28
N LEU A 223 -9.33 -4.43 -1.84
CA LEU A 223 -8.15 -3.88 -1.17
C LEU A 223 -7.68 -4.74 0.03
N PRO A 224 -8.55 -5.21 0.94
CA PRO A 224 -8.12 -6.06 2.05
C PRO A 224 -7.43 -7.34 1.60
N LEU A 225 -7.89 -7.94 0.49
CA LEU A 225 -7.30 -9.18 -0.04
C LEU A 225 -5.86 -8.97 -0.50
N PHE A 226 -5.57 -7.85 -1.15
CA PHE A 226 -4.20 -7.50 -1.55
C PHE A 226 -3.29 -7.26 -0.34
N LEU A 227 -3.80 -6.57 0.69
CA LEU A 227 -3.05 -6.34 1.93
C LEU A 227 -2.77 -7.66 2.67
N ASP A 228 -3.74 -8.55 2.76
CA ASP A 228 -3.60 -9.87 3.39
C ASP A 228 -2.63 -10.77 2.60
N ALA A 229 -2.63 -10.65 1.27
CA ALA A 229 -1.65 -11.31 0.40
C ALA A 229 -0.22 -10.74 0.56
N GLY A 230 -0.07 -9.59 1.22
CA GLY A 230 1.22 -8.99 1.55
C GLY A 230 1.67 -7.88 0.59
N ALA A 231 0.80 -7.35 -0.26
CA ALA A 231 1.10 -6.18 -1.07
C ALA A 231 0.80 -4.87 -0.33
N ALA A 232 1.52 -3.79 -0.62
CA ALA A 232 1.03 -2.45 -0.38
C ALA A 232 0.09 -2.05 -1.53
N VAL A 233 -0.89 -1.17 -1.26
CA VAL A 233 -1.86 -0.73 -2.27
C VAL A 233 -1.85 0.79 -2.35
N VAL A 234 -1.69 1.31 -3.55
CA VAL A 234 -1.82 2.74 -3.86
C VAL A 234 -3.13 2.94 -4.61
N THR A 235 -3.98 3.81 -4.08
CA THR A 235 -5.22 4.18 -4.77
C THR A 235 -5.17 5.63 -5.20
N ARG A 236 -5.63 5.88 -6.42
CA ARG A 236 -5.75 7.21 -6.99
C ARG A 236 -6.93 7.28 -7.97
N SER A 237 -7.78 8.28 -7.84
CA SER A 237 -8.98 8.43 -8.67
C SER A 237 -8.70 8.64 -10.16
N ASP A 238 -7.51 9.17 -10.50
CA ASP A 238 -7.04 9.41 -11.85
C ASP A 238 -5.97 8.39 -12.29
N CYS A 239 -6.18 7.12 -12.03
CA CYS A 239 -5.27 5.98 -12.32
C CYS A 239 -4.82 5.86 -13.78
N VAL A 240 -4.99 6.88 -14.56
CA VAL A 240 -4.34 7.00 -15.86
C VAL A 240 -2.92 7.50 -15.63
N MET A 241 -1.94 6.87 -16.26
CA MET A 241 -0.52 7.16 -16.16
C MET A 241 -0.23 8.66 -16.26
N ASN A 242 -0.11 9.30 -15.12
CA ASN A 242 0.43 10.65 -15.00
C ASN A 242 1.91 10.63 -14.62
N SER A 243 2.55 11.79 -14.52
CA SER A 243 3.99 11.88 -14.26
C SER A 243 4.45 11.24 -12.94
N SER A 244 3.62 11.27 -11.89
CA SER A 244 3.95 10.63 -10.60
C SER A 244 3.86 9.11 -10.67
N LEU A 245 2.87 8.58 -11.38
CA LEU A 245 2.74 7.13 -11.62
C LEU A 245 3.83 6.61 -12.56
N TRP A 246 4.27 7.42 -13.51
CA TRP A 246 5.43 7.10 -14.34
C TRP A 246 6.69 6.89 -13.49
N GLY A 247 6.96 7.78 -12.53
CA GLY A 247 8.08 7.64 -11.59
C GLY A 247 8.01 6.34 -10.81
N LEU A 248 6.83 5.94 -10.34
CA LEU A 248 6.61 4.68 -9.64
C LEU A 248 6.85 3.47 -10.56
N ALA A 249 6.27 3.47 -11.77
CA ALA A 249 6.42 2.37 -12.72
C ALA A 249 7.87 2.20 -13.20
N THR A 250 8.57 3.31 -13.48
CA THR A 250 9.97 3.26 -13.93
C THR A 250 10.97 2.94 -12.82
N SER A 251 10.57 3.00 -11.56
CA SER A 251 11.37 2.55 -10.42
C SER A 251 11.22 1.06 -10.11
N ALA A 252 10.25 0.39 -10.72
CA ALA A 252 10.03 -1.04 -10.53
C ALA A 252 10.97 -1.86 -11.42
N ASP A 253 11.38 -3.03 -10.94
CA ASP A 253 12.13 -4.00 -11.74
C ASP A 253 11.22 -4.79 -12.68
N PHE A 254 9.90 -4.77 -12.40
CA PHE A 254 8.89 -5.50 -13.14
C PHE A 254 7.51 -4.86 -12.99
N VAL A 255 6.76 -4.75 -14.07
CA VAL A 255 5.36 -4.27 -14.08
C VAL A 255 4.45 -5.37 -14.60
N LEU A 256 3.42 -5.71 -13.82
CA LEU A 256 2.30 -6.56 -14.25
C LEU A 256 1.10 -5.66 -14.57
N ALA A 257 0.74 -5.54 -15.85
CA ALA A 257 -0.45 -4.81 -16.29
C ALA A 257 -1.61 -5.79 -16.48
N ASN A 258 -2.70 -5.58 -15.75
CA ASN A 258 -3.83 -6.52 -15.72
C ASN A 258 -4.95 -6.07 -16.64
N THR A 259 -5.39 -6.94 -17.53
CA THR A 259 -6.45 -6.75 -18.51
C THR A 259 -6.09 -5.81 -19.68
N VAL A 260 -6.94 -5.81 -20.72
CA VAL A 260 -6.78 -4.90 -21.86
C VAL A 260 -7.03 -3.44 -21.49
N VAL A 261 -7.70 -3.17 -20.38
CA VAL A 261 -8.02 -1.80 -19.92
C VAL A 261 -6.73 -1.02 -19.61
N GLU A 262 -5.66 -1.70 -19.20
CA GLU A 262 -4.34 -1.10 -18.97
C GLU A 262 -3.56 -0.78 -20.25
N ALA A 263 -4.17 -0.88 -21.43
CA ALA A 263 -3.52 -0.59 -22.72
C ALA A 263 -2.84 0.79 -22.78
N ALA A 264 -3.41 1.80 -22.13
CA ALA A 264 -2.81 3.14 -22.08
C ALA A 264 -1.51 3.16 -21.28
N ALA A 265 -1.48 2.48 -20.14
CA ALA A 265 -0.28 2.34 -19.32
C ALA A 265 0.78 1.51 -20.04
N VAL A 266 0.39 0.40 -20.64
CA VAL A 266 1.29 -0.42 -21.47
C VAL A 266 1.85 0.38 -22.63
N SER A 267 1.02 1.17 -23.34
CA SER A 267 1.48 2.03 -24.43
C SER A 267 2.50 3.07 -23.96
N THR A 268 2.33 3.61 -22.77
CA THR A 268 3.25 4.58 -22.17
C THR A 268 4.58 3.93 -21.78
N LEU A 269 4.56 2.71 -21.24
CA LEU A 269 5.76 1.95 -20.85
C LEU A 269 6.44 1.26 -22.04
N ASN A 270 5.79 1.20 -23.18
CA ASN A 270 6.27 0.51 -24.37
C ASN A 270 7.58 1.12 -24.90
N GLY A 271 8.62 0.30 -25.02
CA GLY A 271 9.96 0.73 -25.42
C GLY A 271 10.78 1.37 -24.28
N SER A 272 10.27 1.39 -23.04
CA SER A 272 11.06 1.76 -21.86
C SER A 272 12.04 0.64 -21.46
N PHE A 273 12.84 0.89 -20.44
CA PHE A 273 13.75 -0.12 -19.87
C PHE A 273 13.08 -1.08 -18.87
N VAL A 274 11.81 -0.83 -18.50
CA VAL A 274 11.10 -1.63 -17.51
C VAL A 274 10.44 -2.83 -18.18
N PRO A 275 10.68 -4.07 -17.74
CA PRO A 275 9.93 -5.23 -18.20
C PRO A 275 8.46 -5.13 -17.83
N VAL A 276 7.59 -5.35 -18.80
CA VAL A 276 6.13 -5.32 -18.64
C VAL A 276 5.54 -6.65 -19.05
N LEU A 277 4.84 -7.31 -18.14
CA LEU A 277 3.96 -8.43 -18.44
C LEU A 277 2.53 -7.90 -18.57
N TRP A 278 1.98 -7.97 -19.77
CA TRP A 278 0.59 -7.59 -20.01
C TRP A 278 -0.29 -8.83 -19.98
N TRP A 279 -1.05 -9.01 -18.91
CA TRP A 279 -1.84 -10.21 -18.66
C TRP A 279 -3.31 -10.00 -18.98
N LEU A 280 -3.78 -10.64 -20.07
CA LEU A 280 -5.10 -10.45 -20.65
C LEU A 280 -6.10 -11.46 -20.08
N HIS A 281 -7.21 -10.95 -19.57
CA HIS A 281 -8.33 -11.72 -19.02
C HIS A 281 -9.62 -11.50 -19.82
N ASP A 282 -9.64 -10.52 -20.71
CA ASP A 282 -10.84 -9.92 -21.28
C ASP A 282 -11.42 -10.76 -22.41
N ALA A 283 -12.75 -10.71 -22.51
CA ALA A 283 -13.49 -11.19 -23.66
C ALA A 283 -13.60 -10.11 -24.76
N PHE A 284 -14.09 -10.50 -25.93
CA PHE A 284 -14.20 -9.64 -27.12
C PHE A 284 -14.91 -8.30 -26.89
N ALA A 285 -15.89 -8.23 -25.99
CA ALA A 285 -16.73 -7.05 -25.81
C ALA A 285 -15.96 -5.79 -25.35
N GLY A 286 -14.86 -5.94 -24.65
CA GLY A 286 -14.04 -4.82 -24.14
C GLY A 286 -13.16 -4.18 -25.22
N TYR A 287 -12.71 -4.95 -26.19
CA TYR A 287 -11.67 -4.54 -27.16
C TYR A 287 -12.05 -3.37 -28.08
N PRO A 288 -13.27 -3.26 -28.64
CA PRO A 288 -13.63 -2.15 -29.51
C PRO A 288 -13.46 -0.77 -28.85
N PHE A 289 -13.70 -0.69 -27.54
CA PHE A 289 -13.57 0.57 -26.79
C PHE A 289 -12.12 0.95 -26.49
N ILE A 290 -11.24 -0.04 -26.39
CA ILE A 290 -9.83 0.12 -25.98
C ILE A 290 -8.87 0.06 -27.16
N ALA A 291 -9.27 -0.48 -28.31
CA ALA A 291 -8.41 -0.74 -29.47
C ALA A 291 -7.53 0.47 -29.89
N HIS A 292 -8.05 1.69 -29.75
CA HIS A 292 -7.32 2.92 -30.07
C HIS A 292 -6.15 3.22 -29.10
N LYS A 293 -6.14 2.64 -27.90
CA LYS A 293 -5.08 2.78 -26.89
C LYS A 293 -4.03 1.67 -26.98
N ILE A 294 -4.36 0.56 -27.66
CA ILE A 294 -3.43 -0.56 -27.84
C ILE A 294 -2.27 -0.12 -28.75
N PRO A 295 -1.00 -0.28 -28.34
CA PRO A 295 0.14 0.11 -29.17
C PRO A 295 0.11 -0.62 -30.50
N LYS A 296 0.58 0.05 -31.58
CA LYS A 296 0.66 -0.55 -32.92
C LYS A 296 1.74 -1.63 -32.99
N THR A 297 2.82 -1.42 -32.29
CA THR A 297 3.96 -2.35 -32.19
C THR A 297 4.39 -2.45 -30.73
N LEU A 298 4.88 -3.60 -30.34
CA LEU A 298 5.41 -3.82 -28.99
C LEU A 298 6.94 -3.70 -28.98
N GLY A 299 7.46 -2.99 -28.00
CA GLY A 299 8.89 -3.00 -27.68
C GLY A 299 9.30 -4.33 -27.06
N SER A 300 10.59 -4.61 -27.09
CA SER A 300 11.16 -5.85 -26.54
C SER A 300 10.96 -6.01 -25.01
N ASN A 301 10.56 -4.95 -24.33
CA ASN A 301 10.28 -4.93 -22.91
C ASN A 301 8.83 -5.36 -22.57
N VAL A 302 7.93 -5.48 -23.55
CA VAL A 302 6.52 -5.84 -23.32
C VAL A 302 6.25 -7.27 -23.77
N HIS A 303 5.87 -8.13 -22.80
CA HIS A 303 5.45 -9.50 -23.05
C HIS A 303 3.95 -9.59 -22.83
N VAL A 304 3.21 -10.13 -23.81
CA VAL A 304 1.76 -10.30 -23.72
C VAL A 304 1.45 -11.75 -23.39
N CYS A 305 0.69 -11.93 -22.33
CA CYS A 305 0.16 -13.22 -21.94
C CYS A 305 -1.36 -13.18 -21.84
N ALA A 306 -2.00 -14.31 -22.05
CA ALA A 306 -3.44 -14.46 -21.92
C ALA A 306 -3.77 -15.65 -21.01
N VAL A 307 -4.87 -15.57 -20.28
CA VAL A 307 -5.35 -16.64 -19.40
C VAL A 307 -5.86 -17.87 -20.16
N GLY A 308 -6.01 -17.78 -21.46
CA GLY A 308 -6.43 -18.88 -22.32
C GLY A 308 -6.76 -18.44 -23.74
N SER A 309 -7.15 -19.41 -24.57
CA SER A 309 -7.38 -19.21 -26.00
C SER A 309 -8.46 -18.16 -26.32
N HIS A 310 -9.45 -17.98 -25.48
CA HIS A 310 -10.51 -17.00 -25.68
C HIS A 310 -9.96 -15.55 -25.56
N ALA A 311 -9.19 -15.27 -24.53
CA ALA A 311 -8.54 -13.96 -24.36
C ALA A 311 -7.49 -13.70 -25.46
N THR A 312 -6.75 -14.75 -25.87
CA THR A 312 -5.84 -14.68 -27.01
C THR A 312 -6.59 -14.29 -28.30
N ALA A 313 -7.70 -14.96 -28.61
CA ALA A 313 -8.49 -14.66 -29.80
C ALA A 313 -9.11 -13.26 -29.75
N ALA A 314 -9.49 -12.78 -28.56
CA ALA A 314 -10.01 -11.43 -28.39
C ALA A 314 -8.95 -10.36 -28.72
N MET A 315 -7.71 -10.50 -28.25
CA MET A 315 -6.62 -9.60 -28.63
C MET A 315 -6.28 -9.73 -30.13
N HIS A 316 -6.21 -10.94 -30.68
CA HIS A 316 -5.94 -11.16 -32.10
C HIS A 316 -7.00 -10.57 -33.02
N SER A 317 -8.22 -10.34 -32.56
CA SER A 317 -9.26 -9.67 -33.35
C SER A 317 -8.90 -8.20 -33.69
N VAL A 318 -8.04 -7.57 -32.89
CA VAL A 318 -7.59 -6.17 -33.07
C VAL A 318 -6.09 -6.06 -33.34
N ARG A 319 -5.28 -7.04 -32.93
CA ARG A 319 -3.84 -7.13 -33.14
C ARG A 319 -3.44 -8.56 -33.48
N PRO A 320 -3.67 -9.02 -34.71
CA PRO A 320 -3.34 -10.37 -35.11
C PRO A 320 -1.85 -10.67 -35.20
N ASP A 321 -1.03 -9.62 -35.20
CA ASP A 321 0.43 -9.66 -35.27
C ASP A 321 1.13 -9.81 -33.92
N PHE A 322 0.38 -9.72 -32.80
CA PHE A 322 0.98 -9.88 -31.48
C PHE A 322 1.29 -11.35 -31.17
N SER A 323 2.51 -11.60 -30.69
CA SER A 323 2.85 -12.88 -30.09
C SER A 323 2.27 -12.91 -28.67
N ILE A 324 1.41 -13.90 -28.38
CA ILE A 324 0.72 -14.03 -27.10
C ILE A 324 1.00 -15.43 -26.53
N GLU A 325 1.58 -15.46 -25.36
CA GLU A 325 1.79 -16.70 -24.61
C GLU A 325 0.59 -16.99 -23.71
N GLN A 326 0.37 -18.26 -23.37
CA GLN A 326 -0.65 -18.60 -22.40
C GLN A 326 -0.05 -18.64 -21.00
N LEU A 327 -0.60 -17.85 -20.10
CA LEU A 327 -0.30 -17.84 -18.68
C LEU A 327 -1.58 -18.17 -17.91
N ILE A 328 -1.78 -19.45 -17.66
CA ILE A 328 -2.96 -19.97 -16.95
C ILE A 328 -2.69 -19.78 -15.45
N TYR A 329 -3.65 -19.19 -14.75
CA TYR A 329 -3.60 -19.11 -13.29
C TYR A 329 -4.15 -20.39 -12.65
N GLY A 330 -3.57 -20.78 -11.52
CA GLY A 330 -4.13 -21.80 -10.65
C GLY A 330 -5.15 -21.20 -9.69
N LEU A 331 -6.15 -21.98 -9.32
CA LEU A 331 -7.00 -21.65 -8.18
C LEU A 331 -6.46 -22.38 -6.95
N PRO A 332 -6.57 -21.80 -5.75
CA PRO A 332 -6.34 -22.51 -4.50
C PRO A 332 -7.24 -23.77 -4.44
N ASP A 333 -6.75 -24.83 -3.81
CA ASP A 333 -7.58 -26.01 -3.55
C ASP A 333 -8.57 -25.70 -2.43
N TYR A 334 -9.73 -25.19 -2.80
CA TYR A 334 -10.83 -24.89 -1.89
C TYR A 334 -11.55 -26.15 -1.37
N ALA A 335 -11.20 -27.36 -1.83
CA ALA A 335 -11.87 -28.59 -1.38
C ALA A 335 -11.64 -28.89 0.11
N GLN A 336 -10.62 -28.26 0.71
CA GLN A 336 -10.29 -28.40 2.14
C GLN A 336 -10.88 -27.28 3.01
N GLU A 337 -11.48 -26.26 2.42
CA GLU A 337 -12.09 -25.16 3.15
C GLU A 337 -13.57 -25.44 3.39
N SER A 338 -14.00 -25.34 4.66
CA SER A 338 -15.43 -25.39 4.98
C SER A 338 -16.04 -24.02 4.67
N PHE A 339 -16.61 -23.87 3.50
CA PHE A 339 -17.45 -22.71 3.22
C PHE A 339 -18.78 -22.81 3.95
N PRO A 340 -19.30 -21.73 4.55
CA PRO A 340 -20.68 -21.71 4.98
C PRO A 340 -21.56 -21.99 3.75
N PRO A 341 -22.67 -22.73 3.90
CA PRO A 341 -23.56 -23.06 2.79
C PRO A 341 -23.98 -21.74 2.10
N TYR A 342 -23.55 -21.57 0.86
CA TYR A 342 -23.97 -20.45 0.03
C TYR A 342 -25.45 -20.69 -0.32
N ASP A 343 -26.31 -19.81 0.11
CA ASP A 343 -27.71 -19.78 -0.32
C ASP A 343 -27.77 -19.21 -1.75
N CYS A 344 -27.41 -20.05 -2.72
CA CYS A 344 -27.42 -19.74 -4.15
C CYS A 344 -28.83 -19.49 -4.73
N LEU A 345 -29.86 -19.55 -3.93
CA LEU A 345 -31.25 -19.44 -4.40
C LEU A 345 -31.73 -18.01 -4.63
N LEU A 346 -30.91 -16.98 -4.30
CA LEU A 346 -31.30 -15.58 -4.44
C LEU A 346 -31.15 -15.01 -5.85
N TYR A 347 -30.52 -15.71 -6.81
CA TYR A 347 -30.26 -15.18 -8.15
C TYR A 347 -30.96 -15.90 -9.31
N THR A 348 -31.81 -16.86 -9.05
CA THR A 348 -32.49 -17.63 -10.11
C THR A 348 -34.01 -17.41 -10.19
N SER A 349 -34.60 -16.51 -9.40
CA SER A 349 -36.05 -16.33 -9.37
C SER A 349 -36.60 -15.22 -10.28
N ASP A 350 -35.73 -14.41 -10.97
CA ASP A 350 -36.16 -13.30 -11.81
C ASP A 350 -35.50 -13.30 -13.22
N ALA A 351 -35.41 -14.47 -13.85
CA ALA A 351 -35.05 -14.57 -15.26
C ALA A 351 -36.22 -15.13 -16.07
#